data_92b74a9c455e8f39be843ffcd9a726b4
#
_entry.id   92b74a9c455e8f39be843ffcd9a726b4
#
_cell.length_a   1.000
_cell.length_b   1.000
_cell.length_c   1.000
_cell.angle_alpha   90.00
_cell.angle_beta   90.00
_cell.angle_gamma   90.00
#
_symmetry.space_group_name_H-M   'P 1'
#
loop_
_entity.id
_entity.type
_entity.pdbx_description
1 polymer ?
#
loop_
_entity_poly.entity_id
_entity_poly.type
_entity_poly.pdbx_seq_one_letter_code
_entity_poly.pdbx_strand_id
1 'polypeptide(L)'
;MDTMINTNEVLLKDNGVWLHFTNPQRVLQVDSLADILPALREIEDLIKLHGWHAAGFLSYEAAPAFDKAHQTTETLRAERSEPAGEHSRSAALGNFPYLWFGLYPAPRLVTLPEPDSAKPALTWLPTVDRDTYNAAIAQIKEHIADGRTYQVNYTMRLRTDFHTDPWNFFLHLARTQNNHAAYIDTGRYIIASASPELFFQLDGETITGRPMKGTVKRGRTTLEDQEQSQWLHDSEKNRAENVMIVDMIRNDLGRIARVGSVQVPELFTVEKYPTLWQMTSTVQAKTSASLTQIFSALYPCASITGAPKVSTMRIISELETTPRKIYTGSIGYIAPNRKAKFNVAIRTALIDRETHTAEYGVGGGIVWDSTSSDEYAEALLKARVLTDETPQFSLLETMLWTPEEGFFLREKHITRLLDSASYFDFSISRRGEVLSPQGGETPPLHPKEILEIYLHEISSQFTSPQRVRVSLDKYGRLNFEASPFQVENNPLRVCLAENPVNSSDVFLFHKTTHRDAYTHALSSAGAKPQQKRPKCDDVLLYNERGELTEFTIGNLIVEMDGQLFTPPFSCGLLPGTFRAHLLETGQVQERIIRVEELKDCTNVFLVNSVRKWQKVVLINT
;
A
#
# COMPACT_ATOMS: atom_id res chain seq x y z
N MET A 1 -11.45 24.37 -4.67
CA MET A 1 -12.41 23.92 -5.71
C MET A 1 -12.40 22.43 -5.67
N ASP A 2 -13.52 21.82 -5.27
CA ASP A 2 -13.64 20.38 -5.16
C ASP A 2 -13.49 19.76 -6.54
N THR A 3 -12.54 18.85 -6.68
CA THR A 3 -12.29 18.14 -7.94
C THR A 3 -13.34 17.05 -8.07
N MET A 4 -14.55 17.41 -8.50
CA MET A 4 -15.53 16.41 -8.96
C MET A 4 -15.13 15.94 -10.35
N ILE A 5 -15.11 14.63 -10.57
CA ILE A 5 -14.82 14.01 -11.86
C ILE A 5 -16.15 13.78 -12.58
N ASN A 6 -16.27 14.32 -13.79
CA ASN A 6 -17.46 14.17 -14.64
C ASN A 6 -17.31 12.96 -15.58
N THR A 7 -18.42 12.62 -16.23
CA THR A 7 -18.42 11.58 -17.27
C THR A 7 -17.44 11.93 -18.39
N ASN A 8 -16.71 10.93 -18.85
CA ASN A 8 -15.64 11.00 -19.84
C ASN A 8 -14.42 11.86 -19.40
N GLU A 9 -14.20 11.99 -18.09
CA GLU A 9 -12.97 12.55 -17.54
C GLU A 9 -12.07 11.45 -16.98
N VAL A 10 -10.77 11.71 -16.98
CA VAL A 10 -9.74 10.77 -16.51
C VAL A 10 -8.81 11.47 -15.54
N LEU A 11 -8.55 10.82 -14.42
CA LEU A 11 -7.57 11.25 -13.44
C LEU A 11 -6.49 10.18 -13.32
N LEU A 12 -5.22 10.57 -13.49
CA LEU A 12 -4.08 9.66 -13.40
C LEU A 12 -3.01 10.22 -12.46
N LYS A 13 -2.39 9.36 -11.68
CA LYS A 13 -1.21 9.71 -10.89
C LYS A 13 0.06 9.43 -11.69
N ASP A 14 0.91 10.44 -11.82
CA ASP A 14 2.21 10.35 -12.50
C ASP A 14 3.29 11.03 -11.66
N ASN A 15 4.34 10.28 -11.27
CA ASN A 15 5.49 10.78 -10.50
C ASN A 15 5.08 11.64 -9.28
N GLY A 16 4.06 11.19 -8.55
CA GLY A 16 3.57 11.87 -7.33
C GLY A 16 2.56 12.99 -7.56
N VAL A 17 2.36 13.44 -8.80
CA VAL A 17 1.37 14.47 -9.16
C VAL A 17 0.13 13.87 -9.79
N TRP A 18 -1.01 14.55 -9.68
CA TRP A 18 -2.26 14.13 -10.29
C TRP A 18 -2.52 14.92 -11.58
N LEU A 19 -2.71 14.18 -12.68
CA LEU A 19 -3.06 14.69 -13.99
C LEU A 19 -4.56 14.52 -14.20
N HIS A 20 -5.29 15.61 -14.34
CA HIS A 20 -6.73 15.62 -14.61
C HIS A 20 -7.00 15.97 -16.07
N PHE A 21 -7.52 15.02 -16.82
CA PHE A 21 -7.90 15.14 -18.23
C PHE A 21 -9.39 15.48 -18.30
N THR A 22 -9.71 16.68 -18.73
CA THR A 22 -11.08 17.25 -18.76
C THR A 22 -11.44 17.74 -20.15
N ASN A 23 -12.74 17.88 -20.42
CA ASN A 23 -13.27 18.41 -21.68
C ASN A 23 -12.80 17.59 -22.90
N PRO A 24 -13.17 16.32 -23.00
CA PRO A 24 -12.76 15.49 -24.12
C PRO A 24 -13.24 16.08 -25.45
N GLN A 25 -12.32 16.22 -26.40
CA GLN A 25 -12.61 16.67 -27.75
C GLN A 25 -13.23 15.52 -28.57
N ARG A 26 -12.86 14.30 -28.20
CA ARG A 26 -13.41 13.06 -28.76
C ARG A 26 -13.26 11.92 -27.76
N VAL A 27 -14.18 10.98 -27.82
CA VAL A 27 -14.10 9.70 -27.10
C VAL A 27 -14.13 8.58 -28.14
N LEU A 28 -13.19 7.67 -28.04
CA LEU A 28 -13.10 6.45 -28.84
C LEU A 28 -13.37 5.24 -27.92
N GLN A 29 -14.48 4.55 -28.19
CA GLN A 29 -14.81 3.29 -27.56
C GLN A 29 -14.85 2.21 -28.61
N VAL A 30 -14.28 1.04 -28.32
CA VAL A 30 -14.18 -0.08 -29.24
C VAL A 30 -14.68 -1.36 -28.56
N ASP A 31 -15.67 -1.96 -29.15
CA ASP A 31 -16.33 -3.20 -28.69
C ASP A 31 -16.08 -4.39 -29.64
N SER A 32 -15.19 -4.22 -30.65
CA SER A 32 -14.76 -5.25 -31.59
C SER A 32 -13.25 -5.37 -31.64
N LEU A 33 -12.73 -6.61 -31.61
CA LEU A 33 -11.29 -6.88 -31.73
C LEU A 33 -10.67 -6.33 -33.03
N ALA A 34 -11.44 -6.33 -34.14
CA ALA A 34 -10.97 -5.87 -35.44
C ALA A 34 -10.66 -4.36 -35.47
N ASP A 35 -11.35 -3.59 -34.63
CA ASP A 35 -11.28 -2.13 -34.62
C ASP A 35 -10.23 -1.57 -33.66
N ILE A 36 -9.60 -2.41 -32.83
CA ILE A 36 -8.61 -1.96 -31.83
C ILE A 36 -7.37 -1.33 -32.50
N LEU A 37 -6.75 -2.03 -33.45
CA LEU A 37 -5.57 -1.51 -34.14
C LEU A 37 -5.86 -0.26 -34.98
N PRO A 38 -6.98 -0.18 -35.73
CA PRO A 38 -7.42 1.06 -36.36
C PRO A 38 -7.58 2.23 -35.37
N ALA A 39 -8.27 1.99 -34.24
CA ALA A 39 -8.48 3.02 -33.23
C ALA A 39 -7.17 3.54 -32.59
N LEU A 40 -6.23 2.66 -32.31
CA LEU A 40 -4.90 3.06 -31.79
C LEU A 40 -4.14 3.94 -32.80
N ARG A 41 -4.20 3.63 -34.11
CA ARG A 41 -3.60 4.46 -35.15
C ARG A 41 -4.30 5.81 -35.24
N GLU A 42 -5.63 5.83 -35.19
CA GLU A 42 -6.40 7.06 -35.18
C GLU A 42 -6.02 7.96 -33.98
N ILE A 43 -5.86 7.38 -32.79
CA ILE A 43 -5.38 8.11 -31.61
C ILE A 43 -4.01 8.75 -31.88
N GLU A 44 -3.04 7.97 -32.40
CA GLU A 44 -1.70 8.49 -32.73
C GLU A 44 -1.77 9.64 -33.75
N ASP A 45 -2.61 9.53 -34.78
CA ASP A 45 -2.75 10.55 -35.82
C ASP A 45 -3.42 11.82 -35.30
N LEU A 46 -4.45 11.71 -34.46
CA LEU A 46 -5.10 12.85 -33.83
C LEU A 46 -4.17 13.59 -32.86
N ILE A 47 -3.35 12.85 -32.10
CA ILE A 47 -2.35 13.47 -31.22
C ILE A 47 -1.30 14.22 -32.05
N LYS A 48 -0.82 13.66 -33.14
CA LYS A 48 0.15 14.33 -34.05
C LYS A 48 -0.46 15.57 -34.71
N LEU A 49 -1.71 15.49 -35.15
CA LEU A 49 -2.39 16.55 -35.87
C LEU A 49 -2.75 17.75 -34.98
N HIS A 50 -3.27 17.48 -33.78
CA HIS A 50 -3.87 18.50 -32.91
C HIS A 50 -3.04 18.81 -31.65
N GLY A 51 -2.00 18.07 -31.37
CA GLY A 51 -1.24 18.20 -30.10
C GLY A 51 -2.05 17.78 -28.87
N TRP A 52 -3.11 16.98 -29.06
CA TRP A 52 -3.93 16.48 -27.96
C TRP A 52 -3.23 15.40 -27.15
N HIS A 53 -3.82 15.08 -26.00
CA HIS A 53 -3.45 13.97 -25.17
C HIS A 53 -4.57 12.93 -25.20
N ALA A 54 -4.24 11.65 -25.20
CA ALA A 54 -5.22 10.60 -25.00
C ALA A 54 -5.03 9.98 -23.61
N ALA A 55 -6.13 9.72 -22.88
CA ALA A 55 -6.09 9.01 -21.61
C ALA A 55 -7.24 8.00 -21.56
N GLY A 56 -6.96 6.79 -21.03
CA GLY A 56 -7.94 5.72 -21.05
C GLY A 56 -7.36 4.36 -20.73
N PHE A 57 -7.94 3.30 -21.32
CA PHE A 57 -7.56 1.94 -21.01
C PHE A 57 -7.72 0.96 -22.19
N LEU A 58 -7.05 -0.18 -22.04
CA LEU A 58 -7.22 -1.42 -22.81
C LEU A 58 -7.63 -2.54 -21.85
N SER A 59 -8.70 -3.29 -22.16
CA SER A 59 -9.10 -4.47 -21.40
C SER A 59 -8.19 -5.66 -21.69
N TYR A 60 -8.08 -6.62 -20.78
CA TYR A 60 -7.31 -7.86 -20.98
C TYR A 60 -7.77 -8.61 -22.23
N GLU A 61 -9.08 -8.62 -22.48
CA GLU A 61 -9.69 -9.27 -23.64
C GLU A 61 -9.33 -8.64 -24.99
N ALA A 62 -8.67 -7.48 -25.00
CA ALA A 62 -8.10 -6.88 -26.22
C ALA A 62 -6.89 -7.65 -26.76
N ALA A 63 -6.29 -8.56 -25.99
CA ALA A 63 -5.06 -9.27 -26.34
C ALA A 63 -5.08 -9.99 -27.72
N PRO A 64 -6.15 -10.66 -28.16
CA PRO A 64 -6.21 -11.32 -29.46
C PRO A 64 -6.12 -10.37 -30.66
N ALA A 65 -6.39 -9.07 -30.49
CA ALA A 65 -6.20 -8.08 -31.55
C ALA A 65 -4.72 -7.83 -31.88
N PHE A 66 -3.83 -8.03 -30.90
CA PHE A 66 -2.40 -7.82 -31.04
C PHE A 66 -1.65 -9.07 -31.51
N ASP A 67 -2.11 -10.24 -31.09
CA ASP A 67 -1.60 -11.54 -31.54
C ASP A 67 -2.74 -12.56 -31.52
N LYS A 68 -3.06 -13.13 -32.67
CA LYS A 68 -4.14 -14.12 -32.85
C LYS A 68 -3.92 -15.41 -32.04
N ALA A 69 -2.69 -15.69 -31.61
CA ALA A 69 -2.39 -16.81 -30.74
C ALA A 69 -2.78 -16.58 -29.28
N HIS A 70 -3.08 -15.35 -28.89
CA HIS A 70 -3.54 -15.01 -27.55
C HIS A 70 -5.03 -15.38 -27.41
N GLN A 71 -5.32 -16.37 -26.59
CA GLN A 71 -6.69 -16.76 -26.25
C GLN A 71 -7.14 -16.12 -24.93
N THR A 72 -8.40 -15.71 -24.89
CA THR A 72 -9.07 -15.20 -23.68
C THR A 72 -10.32 -16.01 -23.39
N THR A 73 -10.90 -15.88 -22.20
CA THR A 73 -12.13 -16.58 -21.83
C THR A 73 -13.27 -16.25 -22.80
N GLU A 74 -13.34 -15.02 -23.32
CA GLU A 74 -14.38 -14.63 -24.29
C GLU A 74 -14.18 -15.27 -25.65
N THR A 75 -12.94 -15.27 -26.17
CA THR A 75 -12.65 -15.92 -27.47
C THR A 75 -12.86 -17.42 -27.41
N LEU A 76 -12.49 -18.08 -26.33
CA LEU A 76 -12.71 -19.50 -26.15
C LEU A 76 -14.21 -19.85 -26.08
N ARG A 77 -15.03 -19.01 -25.43
CA ARG A 77 -16.50 -19.19 -25.39
C ARG A 77 -17.12 -19.00 -26.77
N ALA A 78 -16.66 -18.01 -27.53
CA ALA A 78 -17.14 -17.80 -28.90
C ALA A 78 -16.81 -18.98 -29.83
N GLU A 79 -15.63 -19.62 -29.67
CA GLU A 79 -15.25 -20.80 -30.44
C GLU A 79 -16.07 -22.07 -30.08
N ARG A 80 -16.50 -22.18 -28.83
CA ARG A 80 -17.30 -23.35 -28.33
C ARG A 80 -18.80 -23.21 -28.54
N SER A 81 -19.31 -21.99 -28.78
CA SER A 81 -20.72 -21.79 -29.13
C SER A 81 -20.92 -22.20 -30.58
N GLU A 82 -21.73 -23.26 -30.83
CA GLU A 82 -22.22 -23.58 -32.18
C GLU A 82 -22.92 -22.35 -32.79
N PRO A 83 -23.01 -22.26 -34.14
CA PRO A 83 -23.63 -21.11 -34.80
C PRO A 83 -25.04 -20.93 -34.24
N ALA A 84 -25.23 -19.94 -33.41
CA ALA A 84 -26.44 -19.66 -32.71
C ALA A 84 -27.51 -19.27 -33.71
N GLY A 85 -28.62 -20.01 -33.72
CA GLY A 85 -29.88 -19.59 -34.36
C GLY A 85 -30.27 -18.21 -33.86
N GLU A 86 -31.10 -17.50 -34.62
CA GLU A 86 -31.48 -16.08 -34.46
C GLU A 86 -31.89 -15.61 -33.04
N HIS A 87 -31.99 -16.51 -32.05
CA HIS A 87 -32.41 -16.21 -30.68
C HIS A 87 -31.23 -15.82 -29.74
N SER A 88 -29.96 -15.89 -30.15
CA SER A 88 -28.82 -15.53 -29.31
C SER A 88 -28.38 -14.06 -29.43
N ARG A 89 -29.10 -13.23 -30.19
CA ARG A 89 -28.89 -11.78 -30.26
C ARG A 89 -29.28 -11.03 -28.98
N SER A 90 -29.93 -11.69 -28.02
CA SER A 90 -30.37 -11.06 -26.76
C SER A 90 -29.27 -11.01 -25.66
N ALA A 91 -28.08 -11.59 -25.87
CA ALA A 91 -26.97 -11.53 -24.93
C ALA A 91 -26.04 -10.33 -25.15
N ALA A 92 -26.40 -9.40 -26.01
CA ALA A 92 -25.67 -8.13 -26.23
C ALA A 92 -26.06 -7.04 -25.24
N LEU A 93 -26.32 -7.38 -23.98
CA LEU A 93 -26.39 -6.41 -22.89
C LEU A 93 -24.95 -6.03 -22.50
N GLY A 94 -24.40 -5.06 -23.26
CA GLY A 94 -23.29 -4.20 -22.86
C GLY A 94 -22.03 -4.93 -22.40
N ASN A 95 -21.29 -5.57 -23.29
CA ASN A 95 -19.94 -6.02 -22.97
C ASN A 95 -19.05 -4.85 -22.55
N PHE A 96 -18.17 -5.06 -21.57
CA PHE A 96 -17.15 -4.08 -21.19
C PHE A 96 -16.25 -3.80 -22.41
N PRO A 97 -15.97 -2.54 -22.77
CA PRO A 97 -15.25 -2.22 -24.00
C PRO A 97 -13.81 -2.77 -23.98
N TYR A 98 -13.34 -3.22 -25.14
CA TYR A 98 -11.94 -3.64 -25.31
C TYR A 98 -10.96 -2.49 -25.23
N LEU A 99 -11.37 -1.31 -25.72
CA LEU A 99 -10.60 -0.07 -25.68
C LEU A 99 -11.54 1.10 -25.38
N TRP A 100 -11.08 1.98 -24.51
CA TRP A 100 -11.73 3.27 -24.29
C TRP A 100 -10.67 4.34 -24.07
N PHE A 101 -10.67 5.40 -24.89
CA PHE A 101 -9.81 6.56 -24.75
C PHE A 101 -10.57 7.86 -24.99
N GLY A 102 -10.46 8.80 -24.07
CA GLY A 102 -10.76 10.20 -24.33
C GLY A 102 -9.54 10.93 -24.91
N LEU A 103 -9.79 11.84 -25.85
CA LEU A 103 -8.78 12.76 -26.39
C LEU A 103 -9.03 14.16 -25.81
N TYR A 104 -8.01 14.73 -25.20
CA TYR A 104 -8.11 15.94 -24.39
C TYR A 104 -7.09 16.98 -24.81
N PRO A 105 -7.30 18.28 -24.48
CA PRO A 105 -6.21 19.23 -24.33
C PRO A 105 -5.16 18.75 -23.33
N ALA A 106 -4.13 19.54 -23.05
CA ALA A 106 -3.18 19.21 -22.00
C ALA A 106 -3.89 19.04 -20.65
N PRO A 107 -3.51 18.02 -19.84
CA PRO A 107 -4.10 17.78 -18.53
C PRO A 107 -3.78 18.93 -17.56
N ARG A 108 -4.62 19.09 -16.54
CA ARG A 108 -4.39 20.02 -15.43
C ARG A 108 -3.74 19.27 -14.26
N LEU A 109 -2.83 19.96 -13.58
CA LEU A 109 -2.31 19.45 -12.29
C LEU A 109 -3.33 19.76 -11.20
N VAL A 110 -3.68 18.74 -10.41
CA VAL A 110 -4.64 18.88 -9.31
C VAL A 110 -4.13 18.21 -8.04
N THR A 111 -4.68 18.64 -6.91
CA THR A 111 -4.53 17.97 -5.62
C THR A 111 -5.85 17.30 -5.27
N LEU A 112 -5.82 16.06 -4.83
CA LEU A 112 -7.04 15.37 -4.42
C LEU A 112 -7.54 15.91 -3.08
N PRO A 113 -8.87 16.02 -2.90
CA PRO A 113 -9.46 16.29 -1.61
C PRO A 113 -9.28 15.08 -0.68
N GLU A 114 -9.46 15.32 0.61
CA GLU A 114 -9.64 14.23 1.57
C GLU A 114 -11.02 13.58 1.36
N PRO A 115 -11.20 12.26 1.62
CA PRO A 115 -12.53 11.66 1.59
C PRO A 115 -13.49 12.35 2.56
N ASP A 116 -14.72 12.60 2.11
CA ASP A 116 -15.75 13.32 2.86
C ASP A 116 -16.36 12.48 3.98
N SER A 117 -16.34 11.17 3.84
CA SER A 117 -16.99 10.23 4.75
C SER A 117 -16.09 9.03 5.03
N ALA A 118 -16.48 8.24 6.02
CA ALA A 118 -15.81 6.98 6.33
C ALA A 118 -15.78 6.04 5.11
N LYS A 119 -14.79 5.16 5.06
CA LYS A 119 -14.68 4.14 4.02
C LYS A 119 -15.95 3.29 4.01
N PRO A 120 -16.55 3.06 2.83
CA PRO A 120 -17.75 2.24 2.73
C PRO A 120 -17.52 0.80 3.22
N ALA A 121 -18.35 0.32 4.10
CA ALA A 121 -18.33 -1.07 4.57
C ALA A 121 -18.97 -1.98 3.51
N LEU A 122 -18.17 -2.47 2.57
CA LEU A 122 -18.62 -3.36 1.49
C LEU A 122 -18.22 -4.80 1.79
N THR A 123 -19.15 -5.74 1.52
CA THR A 123 -18.87 -7.18 1.64
C THR A 123 -18.50 -7.74 0.28
N TRP A 124 -17.25 -8.12 0.10
CA TRP A 124 -16.71 -8.66 -1.13
C TRP A 124 -16.71 -10.18 -1.10
N LEU A 125 -17.43 -10.80 -2.03
CA LEU A 125 -17.57 -12.24 -2.14
C LEU A 125 -16.80 -12.79 -3.34
N PRO A 126 -15.99 -13.87 -3.17
CA PRO A 126 -15.27 -14.48 -4.27
C PRO A 126 -16.24 -15.16 -5.25
N THR A 127 -15.94 -15.03 -6.55
CA THR A 127 -16.73 -15.68 -7.63
C THR A 127 -16.39 -17.16 -7.80
N VAL A 128 -15.35 -17.62 -7.13
CA VAL A 128 -14.85 -19.01 -7.16
C VAL A 128 -14.75 -19.50 -5.72
N ASP A 129 -15.38 -20.61 -5.41
CA ASP A 129 -15.24 -21.24 -4.11
C ASP A 129 -13.87 -21.91 -3.92
N ARG A 130 -13.59 -22.32 -2.69
CA ARG A 130 -12.30 -22.89 -2.30
C ARG A 130 -11.98 -24.17 -3.07
N ASP A 131 -12.96 -25.02 -3.31
CA ASP A 131 -12.73 -26.32 -3.94
C ASP A 131 -12.45 -26.16 -5.43
N THR A 132 -13.20 -25.30 -6.11
CA THR A 132 -12.93 -24.92 -7.51
C THR A 132 -11.55 -24.27 -7.66
N TYR A 133 -11.16 -23.39 -6.72
CA TYR A 133 -9.82 -22.79 -6.72
C TYR A 133 -8.73 -23.86 -6.58
N ASN A 134 -8.87 -24.77 -5.61
CA ASN A 134 -7.91 -25.85 -5.39
C ASN A 134 -7.79 -26.78 -6.61
N ALA A 135 -8.91 -27.11 -7.26
CA ALA A 135 -8.92 -27.92 -8.49
C ALA A 135 -8.17 -27.25 -9.63
N ALA A 136 -8.36 -25.93 -9.81
CA ALA A 136 -7.63 -25.16 -10.82
C ALA A 136 -6.11 -25.15 -10.53
N ILE A 137 -5.69 -24.96 -9.27
CA ILE A 137 -4.26 -25.04 -8.90
C ILE A 137 -3.68 -26.42 -9.22
N ALA A 138 -4.41 -27.51 -8.93
CA ALA A 138 -3.96 -28.86 -9.24
C ALA A 138 -3.75 -29.04 -10.77
N GLN A 139 -4.69 -28.58 -11.60
CA GLN A 139 -4.56 -28.63 -13.07
C GLN A 139 -3.38 -27.79 -13.59
N ILE A 140 -3.16 -26.60 -13.01
CA ILE A 140 -2.00 -25.77 -13.35
C ILE A 140 -0.70 -26.52 -13.05
N LYS A 141 -0.61 -27.19 -11.90
CA LYS A 141 0.58 -27.99 -11.56
C LYS A 141 0.79 -29.16 -12.50
N GLU A 142 -0.26 -29.82 -12.99
CA GLU A 142 -0.17 -30.82 -14.05
C GLU A 142 0.40 -30.22 -15.36
N HIS A 143 -0.08 -29.04 -15.77
CA HIS A 143 0.47 -28.36 -16.95
C HIS A 143 1.95 -27.97 -16.76
N ILE A 144 2.37 -27.62 -15.55
CA ILE A 144 3.79 -27.35 -15.25
C ILE A 144 4.60 -28.65 -15.32
N ALA A 145 4.09 -29.75 -14.74
CA ALA A 145 4.74 -31.05 -14.80
C ALA A 145 4.91 -31.58 -16.24
N ASP A 146 3.91 -31.33 -17.09
CA ASP A 146 3.94 -31.65 -18.53
C ASP A 146 4.89 -30.73 -19.34
N GLY A 147 5.50 -29.70 -18.72
CA GLY A 147 6.37 -28.74 -19.39
C GLY A 147 5.64 -27.76 -20.32
N ARG A 148 4.31 -27.64 -20.20
CA ARG A 148 3.50 -26.72 -21.04
C ARG A 148 3.66 -25.26 -20.62
N THR A 149 3.99 -25.02 -19.35
CA THR A 149 4.19 -23.70 -18.77
C THR A 149 5.13 -23.80 -17.56
N TYR A 150 5.78 -22.70 -17.21
CA TYR A 150 6.60 -22.58 -15.99
C TYR A 150 5.85 -21.86 -14.87
N GLN A 151 4.93 -20.96 -15.23
CA GLN A 151 4.14 -20.16 -14.31
C GLN A 151 2.81 -19.79 -14.97
N VAL A 152 1.73 -19.86 -14.20
CA VAL A 152 0.40 -19.36 -14.60
C VAL A 152 -0.08 -18.33 -13.60
N ASN A 153 -0.41 -17.12 -14.03
CA ASN A 153 -1.09 -16.14 -13.17
C ASN A 153 -2.58 -16.43 -13.15
N TYR A 154 -3.02 -17.25 -12.15
CA TYR A 154 -4.41 -17.63 -11.97
C TYR A 154 -5.15 -16.63 -11.11
N THR A 155 -6.38 -16.24 -11.52
CA THR A 155 -7.12 -15.15 -10.89
C THR A 155 -8.60 -15.46 -10.72
N MET A 156 -9.21 -14.80 -9.73
CA MET A 156 -10.64 -14.79 -9.49
C MET A 156 -11.14 -13.35 -9.30
N ARG A 157 -12.46 -13.17 -9.32
CA ARG A 157 -13.08 -11.88 -9.02
C ARG A 157 -13.70 -11.92 -7.63
N LEU A 158 -13.63 -10.79 -6.97
CA LEU A 158 -14.47 -10.50 -5.82
C LEU A 158 -15.59 -9.59 -6.30
N ARG A 159 -16.80 -9.82 -5.87
CA ARG A 159 -18.00 -9.03 -6.23
C ARG A 159 -18.71 -8.51 -5.01
N THR A 160 -19.33 -7.34 -5.16
CA THR A 160 -20.17 -6.73 -4.15
C THR A 160 -21.30 -5.93 -4.82
N ASP A 161 -22.44 -5.79 -4.13
CA ASP A 161 -23.41 -4.75 -4.46
C ASP A 161 -22.81 -3.38 -4.12
N PHE A 162 -22.97 -2.42 -5.01
CA PHE A 162 -22.30 -1.13 -4.90
C PHE A 162 -23.31 0.02 -5.03
N HIS A 163 -23.70 0.57 -3.88
CA HIS A 163 -24.68 1.67 -3.76
C HIS A 163 -24.08 2.91 -3.11
N THR A 164 -22.73 2.99 -3.06
CA THR A 164 -22.00 4.08 -2.41
C THR A 164 -21.44 5.05 -3.44
N ASP A 165 -20.92 6.19 -3.00
CA ASP A 165 -20.24 7.13 -3.89
C ASP A 165 -18.90 6.55 -4.40
N PRO A 166 -18.76 6.35 -5.73
CA PRO A 166 -17.55 5.82 -6.33
C PRO A 166 -16.33 6.75 -6.15
N TRP A 167 -16.54 8.07 -6.09
CA TRP A 167 -15.46 9.02 -5.91
C TRP A 167 -14.87 8.92 -4.51
N ASN A 168 -15.72 8.92 -3.48
CA ASN A 168 -15.27 8.72 -2.10
C ASN A 168 -14.58 7.36 -1.91
N PHE A 169 -15.11 6.29 -2.53
CA PHE A 169 -14.46 4.98 -2.54
C PHE A 169 -13.05 5.04 -3.16
N PHE A 170 -12.91 5.71 -4.32
CA PHE A 170 -11.61 5.89 -4.96
C PHE A 170 -10.63 6.69 -4.10
N LEU A 171 -11.07 7.76 -3.44
CA LEU A 171 -10.21 8.56 -2.56
C LEU A 171 -9.61 7.70 -1.43
N HIS A 172 -10.39 6.81 -0.84
CA HIS A 172 -9.87 5.83 0.13
C HIS A 172 -8.87 4.85 -0.50
N LEU A 173 -9.18 4.33 -1.67
CA LEU A 173 -8.31 3.39 -2.38
C LEU A 173 -6.97 4.04 -2.78
N ALA A 174 -7.00 5.27 -3.28
CA ALA A 174 -5.83 6.02 -3.73
C ALA A 174 -4.85 6.39 -2.61
N ARG A 175 -5.30 6.39 -1.34
CA ARG A 175 -4.43 6.61 -0.16
C ARG A 175 -3.49 5.46 0.11
N THR A 176 -3.85 4.24 -0.30
CA THR A 176 -3.11 3.02 0.03
C THR A 176 -1.93 2.76 -0.90
N GLN A 177 -1.95 3.29 -2.13
CA GLN A 177 -0.95 3.06 -3.16
C GLN A 177 -0.58 4.38 -3.85
N ASN A 178 0.69 4.56 -4.17
CA ASN A 178 1.17 5.87 -4.57
C ASN A 178 1.67 6.02 -6.02
N ASN A 179 1.86 4.94 -6.81
CA ASN A 179 2.64 5.07 -8.04
C ASN A 179 1.81 5.32 -9.31
N HIS A 180 0.74 4.54 -9.55
CA HIS A 180 0.01 4.58 -10.83
C HIS A 180 -1.51 4.49 -10.61
N ALA A 181 -2.03 5.26 -9.65
CA ALA A 181 -3.47 5.29 -9.39
C ALA A 181 -4.21 6.00 -10.52
N ALA A 182 -5.47 5.59 -10.76
CA ALA A 182 -6.30 6.10 -11.82
C ALA A 182 -7.78 6.10 -11.43
N TYR A 183 -8.52 7.13 -11.86
CA TYR A 183 -9.98 7.14 -11.85
C TYR A 183 -10.48 7.49 -13.23
N ILE A 184 -11.36 6.67 -13.78
CA ILE A 184 -11.95 6.87 -15.12
C ILE A 184 -13.46 6.74 -15.01
N ASP A 185 -14.18 7.71 -15.49
CA ASP A 185 -15.64 7.68 -15.60
C ASP A 185 -16.04 7.63 -17.08
N THR A 186 -16.57 6.49 -17.54
CA THR A 186 -17.03 6.32 -18.93
C THR A 186 -18.54 6.55 -19.09
N GLY A 187 -19.22 6.99 -18.01
CA GLY A 187 -20.68 7.07 -17.94
C GLY A 187 -21.28 5.86 -17.27
N ARG A 188 -21.33 4.71 -17.92
CA ARG A 188 -21.77 3.45 -17.33
C ARG A 188 -20.76 2.88 -16.34
N TYR A 189 -19.51 2.76 -16.77
CA TYR A 189 -18.47 2.15 -15.97
C TYR A 189 -17.58 3.18 -15.29
N ILE A 190 -17.24 2.89 -14.03
CA ILE A 190 -16.20 3.60 -13.30
C ILE A 190 -15.07 2.63 -13.01
N ILE A 191 -13.85 3.07 -13.27
CA ILE A 191 -12.63 2.35 -12.98
C ILE A 191 -11.89 3.09 -11.87
N ALA A 192 -11.76 2.46 -10.71
CA ALA A 192 -11.02 2.96 -9.56
C ALA A 192 -9.77 2.08 -9.36
N SER A 193 -8.61 2.58 -9.73
CA SER A 193 -7.35 1.83 -9.74
C SER A 193 -6.32 2.42 -8.77
N ALA A 194 -5.67 1.56 -7.98
CA ALA A 194 -4.51 1.88 -7.17
C ALA A 194 -3.31 0.99 -7.56
N SER A 195 -3.05 0.88 -8.87
CA SER A 195 -1.99 0.02 -9.40
C SER A 195 -0.60 0.45 -8.92
N PRO A 196 0.21 -0.50 -8.43
CA PRO A 196 1.61 -0.25 -8.09
C PRO A 196 2.56 -0.46 -9.29
N GLU A 197 2.12 -1.12 -10.38
CA GLU A 197 3.00 -1.68 -11.40
C GLU A 197 3.00 -0.86 -12.69
N LEU A 198 4.19 -0.47 -13.15
CA LEU A 198 4.40 0.13 -14.46
C LEU A 198 4.43 -0.97 -15.52
N PHE A 199 3.51 -0.90 -16.50
CA PHE A 199 3.56 -1.75 -17.68
C PHE A 199 4.68 -1.29 -18.62
N PHE A 200 4.57 -0.07 -19.13
CA PHE A 200 5.66 0.60 -19.83
C PHE A 200 5.55 2.11 -19.77
N GLN A 201 6.68 2.78 -19.94
CA GLN A 201 6.79 4.21 -20.18
C GLN A 201 7.61 4.43 -21.46
N LEU A 202 7.10 5.30 -22.33
CA LEU A 202 7.81 5.78 -23.51
C LEU A 202 8.14 7.27 -23.34
N ASP A 203 9.39 7.63 -23.53
CA ASP A 203 9.85 9.03 -23.56
C ASP A 203 10.80 9.21 -24.76
N GLY A 204 10.29 9.85 -25.80
CA GLY A 204 10.97 9.95 -27.08
C GLY A 204 11.26 8.57 -27.68
N GLU A 205 12.52 8.17 -27.73
CA GLU A 205 12.96 6.86 -28.23
C GLU A 205 13.22 5.84 -27.12
N THR A 206 13.15 6.24 -25.85
CA THR A 206 13.40 5.32 -24.73
C THR A 206 12.10 4.70 -24.27
N ILE A 207 12.04 3.37 -24.29
CA ILE A 207 10.98 2.60 -23.67
C ILE A 207 11.50 1.90 -22.42
N THR A 208 10.74 1.98 -21.33
CA THR A 208 11.10 1.40 -20.03
C THR A 208 9.94 0.53 -19.55
N GLY A 209 10.23 -0.71 -19.17
CA GLY A 209 9.33 -1.58 -18.41
C GLY A 209 9.87 -1.81 -17.01
N ARG A 210 8.98 -1.95 -16.00
CA ARG A 210 9.39 -2.12 -14.62
C ARG A 210 8.59 -3.21 -13.91
N PRO A 211 8.95 -4.48 -14.15
CA PRO A 211 8.28 -5.61 -13.52
C PRO A 211 8.51 -5.63 -12.00
N MET A 212 7.50 -6.15 -11.30
CA MET A 212 7.50 -6.33 -9.84
C MET A 212 7.34 -7.82 -9.53
N LYS A 213 8.34 -8.40 -8.83
CA LYS A 213 8.25 -9.80 -8.39
C LYS A 213 9.10 -9.99 -7.13
N GLY A 214 8.53 -10.64 -6.13
CA GLY A 214 9.13 -10.78 -4.80
C GLY A 214 8.58 -9.74 -3.83
N THR A 215 8.00 -10.22 -2.73
CA THR A 215 7.32 -9.39 -1.73
C THR A 215 7.61 -9.92 -0.34
N VAL A 216 7.83 -9.02 0.63
CA VAL A 216 7.90 -9.37 2.05
C VAL A 216 7.17 -8.30 2.89
N LYS A 217 6.60 -8.70 4.01
CA LYS A 217 5.98 -7.78 4.96
C LYS A 217 7.01 -6.81 5.53
N ARG A 218 6.57 -5.60 5.89
CA ARG A 218 7.36 -4.67 6.69
C ARG A 218 7.73 -5.26 8.03
N GLY A 219 8.90 -4.94 8.55
CA GLY A 219 9.23 -5.16 9.94
C GLY A 219 8.42 -4.26 10.86
N ARG A 220 8.36 -4.59 12.15
CA ARG A 220 7.62 -3.79 13.16
C ARG A 220 8.41 -2.57 13.64
N THR A 221 9.72 -2.66 13.61
CA THR A 221 10.67 -1.59 13.95
C THR A 221 11.53 -1.25 12.73
N THR A 222 12.21 -0.11 12.75
CA THR A 222 13.15 0.29 11.67
C THR A 222 14.23 -0.76 11.44
N LEU A 223 14.73 -1.40 12.49
CA LEU A 223 15.75 -2.45 12.38
C LEU A 223 15.18 -3.71 11.71
N GLU A 224 14.07 -4.26 12.22
CA GLU A 224 13.40 -5.41 11.60
C GLU A 224 13.02 -5.12 10.14
N ASP A 225 12.64 -3.88 9.85
CA ASP A 225 12.25 -3.46 8.52
C ASP A 225 13.43 -3.44 7.54
N GLN A 226 14.60 -3.02 7.98
CA GLN A 226 15.84 -3.12 7.22
C GLN A 226 16.25 -4.58 7.01
N GLU A 227 16.12 -5.43 8.02
CA GLU A 227 16.38 -6.88 7.91
C GLU A 227 15.45 -7.53 6.88
N GLN A 228 14.15 -7.18 6.86
CA GLN A 228 13.21 -7.68 5.86
C GLN A 228 13.57 -7.23 4.44
N SER A 229 13.95 -5.97 4.28
CA SER A 229 14.41 -5.43 2.99
C SER A 229 15.65 -6.17 2.48
N GLN A 230 16.63 -6.39 3.34
CA GLN A 230 17.86 -7.11 3.00
C GLN A 230 17.57 -8.59 2.68
N TRP A 231 16.73 -9.24 3.50
CA TRP A 231 16.30 -10.61 3.24
C TRP A 231 15.65 -10.77 1.86
N LEU A 232 14.77 -9.82 1.49
CA LEU A 232 14.12 -9.85 0.17
C LEU A 232 15.15 -9.69 -0.95
N HIS A 233 16.09 -8.75 -0.79
CA HIS A 233 17.16 -8.53 -1.75
C HIS A 233 18.02 -9.78 -1.99
N ASP A 234 18.34 -10.54 -0.93
CA ASP A 234 19.25 -11.68 -0.97
C ASP A 234 18.54 -13.01 -1.25
N SER A 235 17.21 -13.03 -1.26
CA SER A 235 16.39 -14.23 -1.45
C SER A 235 16.58 -14.83 -2.86
N GLU A 236 17.23 -15.97 -2.95
CA GLU A 236 17.47 -16.68 -4.22
C GLU A 236 16.17 -16.98 -4.98
N LYS A 237 15.11 -17.42 -4.26
CA LYS A 237 13.80 -17.69 -4.84
C LYS A 237 13.21 -16.44 -5.50
N ASN A 238 13.12 -15.32 -4.74
CA ASN A 238 12.54 -14.08 -5.27
C ASN A 238 13.36 -13.51 -6.43
N ARG A 239 14.67 -13.62 -6.38
CA ARG A 239 15.58 -13.21 -7.49
C ARG A 239 15.37 -14.06 -8.71
N ALA A 240 15.26 -15.38 -8.59
CA ALA A 240 15.00 -16.28 -9.72
C ALA A 240 13.65 -15.98 -10.41
N GLU A 241 12.58 -15.76 -9.63
CA GLU A 241 11.28 -15.37 -10.16
C GLU A 241 11.33 -14.00 -10.85
N ASN A 242 12.07 -13.05 -10.29
CA ASN A 242 12.24 -11.70 -10.86
C ASN A 242 12.99 -11.78 -12.20
N VAL A 243 14.11 -12.52 -12.28
CA VAL A 243 14.89 -12.72 -13.52
C VAL A 243 14.02 -13.32 -14.61
N MET A 244 13.17 -14.30 -14.31
CA MET A 244 12.28 -14.90 -15.30
C MET A 244 11.38 -13.86 -15.95
N ILE A 245 10.78 -12.95 -15.17
CA ILE A 245 9.93 -11.88 -15.71
C ILE A 245 10.76 -10.83 -16.46
N VAL A 246 11.95 -10.48 -15.96
CA VAL A 246 12.89 -9.59 -16.66
C VAL A 246 13.22 -10.13 -18.04
N ASP A 247 13.53 -11.44 -18.16
CA ASP A 247 13.85 -12.05 -19.45
C ASP A 247 12.66 -12.06 -20.41
N MET A 248 11.45 -12.27 -19.93
CA MET A 248 10.24 -12.15 -20.74
C MET A 248 10.07 -10.72 -21.30
N ILE A 249 10.25 -9.69 -20.46
CA ILE A 249 10.16 -8.29 -20.90
C ILE A 249 11.31 -7.94 -21.85
N ARG A 250 12.52 -8.42 -21.59
CA ARG A 250 13.65 -8.27 -22.53
C ARG A 250 13.32 -8.88 -23.90
N ASN A 251 12.72 -10.07 -23.93
CA ASN A 251 12.28 -10.70 -25.17
C ASN A 251 11.19 -9.87 -25.86
N ASP A 252 10.17 -9.42 -25.15
CA ASP A 252 9.08 -8.62 -25.70
C ASP A 252 9.60 -7.27 -26.25
N LEU A 253 10.45 -6.57 -25.50
CA LEU A 253 11.11 -5.33 -25.95
C LEU A 253 12.06 -5.59 -27.13
N GLY A 254 12.75 -6.73 -27.15
CA GLY A 254 13.65 -7.11 -28.24
C GLY A 254 12.98 -7.18 -29.62
N ARG A 255 11.66 -7.41 -29.66
CA ARG A 255 10.86 -7.42 -30.91
C ARG A 255 10.75 -6.05 -31.59
N ILE A 256 10.89 -4.97 -30.83
CA ILE A 256 10.71 -3.59 -31.29
C ILE A 256 11.93 -2.69 -31.04
N ALA A 257 12.92 -3.18 -30.34
CA ALA A 257 14.11 -2.42 -29.97
C ALA A 257 15.12 -2.31 -31.12
N ARG A 258 15.89 -1.25 -31.12
CA ARG A 258 17.12 -1.20 -31.91
C ARG A 258 18.07 -2.30 -31.44
N VAL A 259 18.69 -3.00 -32.39
CA VAL A 259 19.63 -4.09 -32.05
C VAL A 259 20.71 -3.61 -31.08
N GLY A 260 20.92 -4.38 -30.02
CA GLY A 260 21.90 -4.10 -28.97
C GLY A 260 21.51 -3.02 -27.96
N SER A 261 20.27 -2.46 -28.03
CA SER A 261 19.84 -1.38 -27.12
C SER A 261 19.07 -1.85 -25.88
N VAL A 262 18.70 -3.13 -25.79
CA VAL A 262 18.01 -3.67 -24.63
C VAL A 262 18.98 -3.81 -23.46
N GLN A 263 18.70 -3.15 -22.36
CA GLN A 263 19.52 -3.10 -21.15
C GLN A 263 18.68 -3.32 -19.89
N VAL A 264 19.32 -3.76 -18.82
CA VAL A 264 18.73 -3.87 -17.47
C VAL A 264 19.55 -2.98 -16.53
N PRO A 265 19.27 -1.67 -16.47
CA PRO A 265 20.06 -0.75 -15.67
C PRO A 265 19.92 -0.99 -14.16
N GLU A 266 18.79 -1.51 -13.73
CA GLU A 266 18.52 -1.83 -12.32
C GLU A 266 17.95 -3.24 -12.22
N LEU A 267 18.57 -4.06 -11.37
CA LEU A 267 18.17 -5.44 -11.11
C LEU A 267 18.04 -5.65 -9.60
N PHE A 268 16.92 -6.26 -9.16
CA PHE A 268 16.63 -6.57 -7.76
C PHE A 268 16.55 -5.35 -6.83
N THR A 269 16.10 -4.21 -7.31
CA THR A 269 15.85 -3.04 -6.46
C THR A 269 14.70 -3.34 -5.49
N VAL A 270 14.93 -3.15 -4.19
CA VAL A 270 13.90 -3.32 -3.17
C VAL A 270 13.27 -1.97 -2.85
N GLU A 271 11.97 -1.85 -3.08
CA GLU A 271 11.20 -0.63 -2.90
C GLU A 271 10.28 -0.74 -1.69
N LYS A 272 10.20 0.36 -0.96
CA LYS A 272 9.36 0.50 0.20
C LYS A 272 7.94 0.89 -0.18
N TYR A 273 6.97 0.11 0.31
CA TYR A 273 5.55 0.44 0.26
C TYR A 273 4.98 0.54 1.69
N PRO A 274 3.83 1.17 1.90
CA PRO A 274 3.29 1.36 3.26
C PRO A 274 3.19 0.09 4.10
N THR A 275 2.84 -1.06 3.48
CA THR A 275 2.58 -2.33 4.18
C THR A 275 3.57 -3.46 3.85
N LEU A 276 4.47 -3.25 2.86
CA LEU A 276 5.36 -4.30 2.36
C LEU A 276 6.62 -3.72 1.71
N TRP A 277 7.62 -4.57 1.52
CA TRP A 277 8.74 -4.38 0.60
C TRP A 277 8.48 -5.15 -0.69
N GLN A 278 8.83 -4.55 -1.82
CA GLN A 278 8.63 -5.10 -3.15
C GLN A 278 9.94 -5.09 -3.94
N MET A 279 10.31 -6.24 -4.53
CA MET A 279 11.43 -6.29 -5.46
C MET A 279 10.98 -5.90 -6.85
N THR A 280 11.72 -5.00 -7.50
CA THR A 280 11.52 -4.52 -8.86
C THR A 280 12.80 -4.62 -9.67
N SER A 281 12.67 -4.62 -10.99
CA SER A 281 13.80 -4.48 -11.91
C SER A 281 13.41 -3.55 -13.05
N THR A 282 14.37 -2.86 -13.65
CA THR A 282 14.13 -1.92 -14.74
C THR A 282 14.71 -2.48 -16.03
N VAL A 283 13.90 -2.60 -17.08
CA VAL A 283 14.33 -2.99 -18.43
C VAL A 283 14.11 -1.82 -19.37
N GLN A 284 15.14 -1.43 -20.11
CA GLN A 284 15.07 -0.31 -21.05
C GLN A 284 15.52 -0.71 -22.45
N ALA A 285 14.97 -0.02 -23.45
CA ALA A 285 15.43 -0.16 -24.82
C ALA A 285 15.24 1.17 -25.59
N LYS A 286 15.94 1.28 -26.74
CA LYS A 286 15.68 2.37 -27.71
C LYS A 286 14.79 1.83 -28.83
N THR A 287 13.70 2.56 -29.14
CA THR A 287 12.75 2.15 -30.17
C THR A 287 12.20 3.35 -30.95
N SER A 288 11.99 3.14 -32.23
CA SER A 288 11.23 4.04 -33.11
C SER A 288 9.84 3.49 -33.44
N ALA A 289 9.45 2.37 -32.84
CA ALA A 289 8.17 1.69 -33.07
C ALA A 289 6.98 2.63 -32.75
N SER A 290 5.89 2.52 -33.51
CA SER A 290 4.63 3.18 -33.21
C SER A 290 4.01 2.61 -31.94
N LEU A 291 3.05 3.31 -31.35
CA LEU A 291 2.32 2.83 -30.18
C LEU A 291 1.62 1.48 -30.46
N THR A 292 1.01 1.37 -31.65
CA THR A 292 0.39 0.13 -32.12
C THR A 292 1.39 -1.04 -32.13
N GLN A 293 2.62 -0.82 -32.60
CA GLN A 293 3.68 -1.84 -32.60
C GLN A 293 4.16 -2.18 -31.17
N ILE A 294 4.23 -1.16 -30.31
CA ILE A 294 4.59 -1.35 -28.88
C ILE A 294 3.57 -2.26 -28.20
N PHE A 295 2.28 -1.96 -28.34
CA PHE A 295 1.23 -2.84 -27.77
C PHE A 295 1.26 -4.23 -28.39
N SER A 296 1.45 -4.37 -29.69
CA SER A 296 1.56 -5.68 -30.35
C SER A 296 2.75 -6.51 -29.87
N ALA A 297 3.81 -5.88 -29.39
CA ALA A 297 4.96 -6.59 -28.83
C ALA A 297 4.79 -6.96 -27.36
N LEU A 298 4.18 -6.07 -26.57
CA LEU A 298 4.19 -6.18 -25.11
C LEU A 298 2.88 -6.73 -24.52
N TYR A 299 1.72 -6.47 -25.18
CA TYR A 299 0.40 -6.73 -24.60
C TYR A 299 -0.05 -8.20 -24.74
N PRO A 300 -0.68 -8.77 -23.69
CA PRO A 300 -0.77 -8.26 -22.34
C PRO A 300 0.57 -8.37 -21.60
N CYS A 301 0.68 -7.66 -20.45
CA CYS A 301 1.92 -7.68 -19.68
C CYS A 301 2.31 -9.10 -19.26
N ALA A 302 3.60 -9.42 -19.35
CA ALA A 302 4.12 -10.74 -19.04
C ALA A 302 3.92 -11.13 -17.57
N SER A 303 4.05 -10.17 -16.65
CA SER A 303 3.96 -10.40 -15.20
C SER A 303 2.59 -10.91 -14.73
N ILE A 304 1.53 -10.62 -15.51
CA ILE A 304 0.13 -10.99 -15.17
C ILE A 304 -0.44 -12.13 -16.02
N THR A 305 0.39 -12.76 -16.83
CA THR A 305 0.03 -13.93 -17.65
C THR A 305 0.79 -15.17 -17.21
N GLY A 306 2.03 -15.29 -17.59
CA GLY A 306 2.93 -16.40 -17.28
C GLY A 306 3.84 -16.74 -18.46
N ALA A 307 4.59 -17.82 -18.35
CA ALA A 307 5.64 -18.20 -19.27
C ALA A 307 5.51 -19.66 -19.75
N PRO A 308 5.46 -19.93 -21.06
CA PRO A 308 5.37 -19.02 -22.20
C PRO A 308 3.99 -18.36 -22.34
N LYS A 309 3.93 -17.08 -22.77
CA LYS A 309 2.71 -16.24 -22.75
C LYS A 309 1.53 -16.91 -23.49
N VAL A 310 1.70 -17.37 -24.70
CA VAL A 310 0.62 -17.99 -25.53
C VAL A 310 0.05 -19.25 -24.87
N SER A 311 0.90 -20.19 -24.46
CA SER A 311 0.48 -21.42 -23.80
C SER A 311 -0.26 -21.11 -22.49
N THR A 312 0.26 -20.17 -21.73
CA THR A 312 -0.32 -19.79 -20.43
C THR A 312 -1.66 -19.08 -20.59
N MET A 313 -1.83 -18.18 -21.56
CA MET A 313 -3.10 -17.53 -21.83
C MET A 313 -4.20 -18.53 -22.21
N ARG A 314 -3.85 -19.59 -22.94
CA ARG A 314 -4.78 -20.69 -23.24
C ARG A 314 -5.21 -21.41 -21.96
N ILE A 315 -4.26 -21.77 -21.09
CA ILE A 315 -4.57 -22.42 -19.80
C ILE A 315 -5.47 -21.51 -18.94
N ILE A 316 -5.17 -20.21 -18.87
CA ILE A 316 -5.99 -19.22 -18.17
C ILE A 316 -7.41 -19.21 -18.73
N SER A 317 -7.58 -19.17 -20.05
CA SER A 317 -8.89 -19.11 -20.69
C SER A 317 -9.75 -20.37 -20.46
N GLU A 318 -9.09 -21.51 -20.23
CA GLU A 318 -9.74 -22.79 -19.91
C GLU A 318 -10.19 -22.88 -18.44
N LEU A 319 -9.42 -22.28 -17.53
CA LEU A 319 -9.61 -22.41 -16.09
C LEU A 319 -10.40 -21.27 -15.45
N GLU A 320 -10.25 -20.02 -15.94
CA GLU A 320 -10.97 -18.89 -15.36
C GLU A 320 -12.42 -18.86 -15.82
N THR A 321 -13.33 -18.78 -14.87
CA THR A 321 -14.78 -18.86 -15.11
C THR A 321 -15.40 -17.54 -15.57
N THR A 322 -14.69 -16.41 -15.44
CA THR A 322 -15.18 -15.06 -15.78
C THR A 322 -14.12 -14.27 -16.54
N PRO A 323 -14.52 -13.38 -17.47
CA PRO A 323 -13.60 -12.46 -18.15
C PRO A 323 -12.87 -11.57 -17.14
N ARG A 324 -11.66 -11.16 -17.50
CA ARG A 324 -10.84 -10.25 -16.68
C ARG A 324 -11.26 -8.78 -16.81
N LYS A 325 -11.82 -8.40 -17.95
CA LYS A 325 -12.22 -7.02 -18.28
C LYS A 325 -11.02 -6.06 -18.10
N ILE A 326 -11.20 -5.01 -17.27
CA ILE A 326 -10.11 -4.09 -16.98
C ILE A 326 -8.99 -4.73 -16.14
N TYR A 327 -9.33 -5.70 -15.28
CA TYR A 327 -8.33 -6.34 -14.43
C TYR A 327 -7.26 -7.02 -15.27
N THR A 328 -5.99 -6.78 -14.96
CA THR A 328 -4.82 -7.19 -15.74
C THR A 328 -4.76 -6.63 -17.18
N GLY A 329 -5.64 -5.70 -17.52
CA GLY A 329 -5.49 -4.84 -18.67
C GLY A 329 -4.47 -3.73 -18.42
N SER A 330 -4.64 -2.58 -19.05
CA SER A 330 -3.71 -1.45 -18.91
C SER A 330 -4.43 -0.12 -18.93
N ILE A 331 -4.05 0.79 -18.01
CA ILE A 331 -4.58 2.15 -17.90
C ILE A 331 -3.42 3.12 -18.07
N GLY A 332 -3.63 4.19 -18.83
CA GLY A 332 -2.57 5.16 -19.00
C GLY A 332 -2.92 6.33 -19.92
N TYR A 333 -1.88 7.02 -20.35
CA TYR A 333 -2.02 8.17 -21.24
C TYR A 333 -0.96 8.14 -22.35
N ILE A 334 -1.27 8.86 -23.42
CA ILE A 334 -0.41 9.16 -24.56
C ILE A 334 -0.39 10.67 -24.73
N ALA A 335 0.81 11.25 -24.90
CA ALA A 335 1.01 12.68 -25.07
C ALA A 335 1.83 12.95 -26.35
N PRO A 336 1.85 14.21 -26.83
CA PRO A 336 2.73 14.62 -27.92
C PRO A 336 4.21 14.28 -27.68
N ASN A 337 5.01 14.33 -28.73
CA ASN A 337 6.46 14.09 -28.67
C ASN A 337 6.84 12.66 -28.21
N ARG A 338 6.03 11.67 -28.59
CA ARG A 338 6.26 10.26 -28.26
C ARG A 338 6.38 10.02 -26.76
N LYS A 339 5.47 10.56 -25.99
CA LYS A 339 5.36 10.26 -24.55
C LYS A 339 4.13 9.42 -24.29
N ALA A 340 4.31 8.35 -23.55
CA ALA A 340 3.21 7.50 -23.08
C ALA A 340 3.59 6.84 -21.77
N LYS A 341 2.61 6.58 -20.90
CA LYS A 341 2.80 5.84 -19.67
C LYS A 341 1.57 5.02 -19.38
N PHE A 342 1.79 3.72 -19.17
CA PHE A 342 0.74 2.76 -18.92
C PHE A 342 1.08 1.89 -17.71
N ASN A 343 0.09 1.64 -16.86
CA ASN A 343 0.19 0.68 -15.76
C ASN A 343 -0.36 -0.70 -16.15
N VAL A 344 -0.11 -1.68 -15.30
CA VAL A 344 -0.85 -2.95 -15.28
C VAL A 344 -2.06 -2.74 -14.37
N ALA A 345 -3.28 -2.92 -14.87
CA ALA A 345 -4.50 -2.68 -14.11
C ALA A 345 -4.76 -3.78 -13.07
N ILE A 346 -3.94 -3.83 -12.04
CA ILE A 346 -4.13 -4.62 -10.81
C ILE A 346 -4.51 -3.69 -9.66
N ARG A 347 -5.05 -4.24 -8.56
CA ARG A 347 -5.64 -3.44 -7.47
C ARG A 347 -6.65 -2.41 -7.99
N THR A 348 -7.50 -2.90 -8.88
CA THR A 348 -8.44 -2.09 -9.66
C THR A 348 -9.86 -2.61 -9.44
N ALA A 349 -10.75 -1.73 -9.05
CA ALA A 349 -12.19 -1.98 -8.98
C ALA A 349 -12.86 -1.48 -10.26
N LEU A 350 -13.75 -2.30 -10.80
CA LEU A 350 -14.67 -1.96 -11.89
C LEU A 350 -16.06 -1.85 -11.31
N ILE A 351 -16.68 -0.68 -11.41
CA ILE A 351 -18.02 -0.39 -10.91
C ILE A 351 -18.94 -0.21 -12.12
N ASP A 352 -20.04 -0.95 -12.18
CA ASP A 352 -21.10 -0.82 -13.19
C ASP A 352 -22.31 -0.11 -12.56
N ARG A 353 -22.57 1.12 -13.03
CA ARG A 353 -23.69 1.94 -12.55
C ARG A 353 -25.07 1.39 -12.92
N GLU A 354 -25.18 0.62 -14.02
CA GLU A 354 -26.46 0.04 -14.44
C GLU A 354 -26.88 -1.14 -13.58
N THR A 355 -25.91 -1.98 -13.20
CA THR A 355 -26.18 -3.16 -12.36
C THR A 355 -26.00 -2.89 -10.87
N HIS A 356 -25.48 -1.73 -10.50
CA HIS A 356 -25.10 -1.40 -9.13
C HIS A 356 -24.18 -2.43 -8.48
N THR A 357 -23.22 -2.94 -9.25
CA THR A 357 -22.25 -3.93 -8.77
C THR A 357 -20.81 -3.43 -8.95
N ALA A 358 -19.91 -3.95 -8.13
CA ALA A 358 -18.48 -3.75 -8.34
C ALA A 358 -17.75 -5.09 -8.37
N GLU A 359 -16.73 -5.17 -9.24
CA GLU A 359 -15.81 -6.30 -9.36
C GLU A 359 -14.38 -5.86 -9.03
N TYR A 360 -13.65 -6.72 -8.33
CA TYR A 360 -12.24 -6.52 -8.03
C TYR A 360 -11.46 -7.81 -8.28
N GLY A 361 -10.43 -7.75 -9.14
CA GLY A 361 -9.63 -8.91 -9.49
C GLY A 361 -8.54 -9.18 -8.46
N VAL A 362 -8.34 -10.45 -8.11
CA VAL A 362 -7.28 -10.95 -7.25
C VAL A 362 -6.71 -12.26 -7.79
N GLY A 363 -5.46 -12.55 -7.47
CA GLY A 363 -4.79 -13.80 -7.86
C GLY A 363 -3.28 -13.72 -7.68
N GLY A 364 -2.60 -14.73 -8.15
CA GLY A 364 -1.15 -14.88 -8.03
C GLY A 364 -0.52 -15.73 -9.13
N GLY A 365 0.80 -15.68 -9.21
CA GLY A 365 1.57 -16.49 -10.13
C GLY A 365 1.84 -17.88 -9.55
N ILE A 366 1.15 -18.89 -10.04
CA ILE A 366 1.28 -20.27 -9.60
C ILE A 366 2.52 -20.89 -10.26
N VAL A 367 3.41 -21.39 -9.42
CA VAL A 367 4.64 -22.12 -9.81
C VAL A 367 4.61 -23.53 -9.20
N TRP A 368 5.61 -24.35 -9.52
CA TRP A 368 5.67 -25.74 -9.05
C TRP A 368 5.57 -25.87 -7.52
N ASP A 369 6.25 -25.00 -6.78
CA ASP A 369 6.29 -25.03 -5.30
C ASP A 369 5.08 -24.36 -4.64
N SER A 370 4.15 -23.80 -5.38
CA SER A 370 2.93 -23.17 -4.85
C SER A 370 2.04 -24.19 -4.15
N THR A 371 1.48 -23.81 -2.99
CA THR A 371 0.41 -24.58 -2.31
C THR A 371 -0.93 -23.86 -2.49
N SER A 372 -2.00 -24.62 -2.69
CA SER A 372 -3.33 -24.01 -2.91
C SER A 372 -3.82 -23.20 -1.70
N SER A 373 -3.39 -23.59 -0.48
CA SER A 373 -3.74 -22.86 0.75
C SER A 373 -3.11 -21.48 0.81
N ASP A 374 -1.83 -21.41 0.51
CA ASP A 374 -1.06 -20.16 0.60
C ASP A 374 -1.45 -19.19 -0.52
N GLU A 375 -1.62 -19.70 -1.73
CA GLU A 375 -2.03 -18.90 -2.89
C GLU A 375 -3.43 -18.28 -2.72
N TYR A 376 -4.39 -19.05 -2.18
CA TYR A 376 -5.73 -18.53 -1.89
C TYR A 376 -5.68 -17.46 -0.79
N ALA A 377 -4.93 -17.72 0.28
CA ALA A 377 -4.75 -16.76 1.36
C ALA A 377 -4.06 -15.47 0.87
N GLU A 378 -3.03 -15.60 0.00
CA GLU A 378 -2.36 -14.47 -0.62
C GLU A 378 -3.30 -13.67 -1.52
N ALA A 379 -4.15 -14.33 -2.33
CA ALA A 379 -5.14 -13.67 -3.17
C ALA A 379 -6.12 -12.84 -2.34
N LEU A 380 -6.64 -13.38 -1.23
CA LEU A 380 -7.51 -12.64 -0.31
C LEU A 380 -6.77 -11.53 0.45
N LEU A 381 -5.50 -11.75 0.81
CA LEU A 381 -4.67 -10.70 1.43
C LEU A 381 -4.51 -9.47 0.52
N LYS A 382 -4.37 -9.69 -0.80
CA LYS A 382 -4.32 -8.60 -1.78
C LYS A 382 -5.61 -7.78 -1.86
N ALA A 383 -6.75 -8.37 -1.47
CA ALA A 383 -8.04 -7.70 -1.39
C ALA A 383 -8.22 -6.84 -0.13
N ARG A 384 -7.41 -7.00 0.90
CA ARG A 384 -7.53 -6.25 2.16
C ARG A 384 -7.43 -4.73 1.96
N VAL A 385 -6.81 -4.29 0.88
CA VAL A 385 -6.82 -2.87 0.48
C VAL A 385 -8.24 -2.31 0.32
N LEU A 386 -9.23 -3.16 0.02
CA LEU A 386 -10.63 -2.78 -0.13
C LEU A 386 -11.32 -2.54 1.23
N THR A 387 -10.91 -3.25 2.27
CA THR A 387 -11.57 -3.28 3.58
C THR A 387 -10.76 -2.61 4.68
N ASP A 388 -9.43 -2.75 4.64
CA ASP A 388 -8.57 -2.20 5.69
C ASP A 388 -8.57 -0.67 5.63
N GLU A 389 -8.80 -0.06 6.78
CA GLU A 389 -8.67 1.37 6.93
C GLU A 389 -7.18 1.75 7.00
N THR A 390 -6.80 2.81 6.31
CA THR A 390 -5.48 3.42 6.49
C THR A 390 -5.59 4.44 7.62
N PRO A 391 -5.02 4.17 8.81
CA PRO A 391 -5.13 5.08 9.93
C PRO A 391 -4.54 6.45 9.58
N GLN A 392 -5.24 7.51 9.95
CA GLN A 392 -4.70 8.86 9.94
C GLN A 392 -4.11 9.15 11.30
N PHE A 393 -2.84 9.49 11.34
CA PHE A 393 -2.14 9.76 12.59
C PHE A 393 -1.01 10.77 12.41
N SER A 394 -0.58 11.32 13.54
CA SER A 394 0.66 12.08 13.67
C SER A 394 1.65 11.30 14.52
N LEU A 395 2.93 11.49 14.29
CA LEU A 395 3.97 11.02 15.20
C LEU A 395 3.96 11.93 16.44
N LEU A 396 4.35 11.36 17.57
CA LEU A 396 4.14 11.99 18.87
C LEU A 396 5.37 11.82 19.75
N GLU A 397 5.80 12.89 20.39
CA GLU A 397 6.70 12.85 21.54
C GLU A 397 6.09 13.54 22.76
N THR A 398 6.46 13.07 23.95
CA THR A 398 6.04 13.72 25.21
C THR A 398 7.24 13.77 26.14
N MET A 399 7.69 14.97 26.49
CA MET A 399 8.93 15.24 27.20
C MET A 399 8.66 16.06 28.46
N LEU A 400 9.47 15.86 29.49
CA LEU A 400 9.57 16.79 30.61
C LEU A 400 10.60 17.86 30.26
N TRP A 401 10.23 19.11 30.44
CA TRP A 401 11.14 20.25 30.40
C TRP A 401 11.22 20.89 31.77
N THR A 402 12.44 21.19 32.23
CA THR A 402 12.66 21.98 33.46
C THR A 402 13.63 23.12 33.18
N PRO A 403 13.58 24.22 33.96
CA PRO A 403 14.52 25.34 33.80
C PRO A 403 15.98 24.93 33.98
N GLU A 404 16.25 23.92 34.83
CA GLU A 404 17.61 23.50 35.20
C GLU A 404 18.24 22.54 34.19
N GLU A 405 17.46 21.61 33.66
CA GLU A 405 17.97 20.50 32.80
C GLU A 405 17.56 20.65 31.33
N GLY A 406 16.58 21.55 31.02
CA GLY A 406 15.97 21.59 29.70
C GLY A 406 15.08 20.38 29.44
N PHE A 407 15.06 19.88 28.20
CA PHE A 407 14.30 18.67 27.85
C PHE A 407 15.03 17.40 28.33
N PHE A 408 14.41 16.68 29.25
CA PHE A 408 14.95 15.41 29.75
C PHE A 408 15.01 14.36 28.63
N LEU A 409 16.17 13.73 28.46
CA LEU A 409 16.47 12.73 27.42
C LEU A 409 16.20 13.22 25.97
N ARG A 410 16.44 14.52 25.71
CA ARG A 410 16.15 15.18 24.42
C ARG A 410 16.61 14.37 23.21
N GLU A 411 17.87 13.92 23.20
CA GLU A 411 18.46 13.18 22.06
C GLU A 411 17.71 11.86 21.77
N LYS A 412 17.31 11.12 22.81
CA LYS A 412 16.55 9.88 22.65
C LYS A 412 15.16 10.12 22.07
N HIS A 413 14.51 11.23 22.44
CA HIS A 413 13.23 11.64 21.88
C HIS A 413 13.35 12.03 20.41
N ILE A 414 14.36 12.82 20.05
CA ILE A 414 14.63 13.20 18.67
C ILE A 414 14.91 11.95 17.81
N THR A 415 15.77 11.05 18.28
CA THR A 415 16.12 9.81 17.57
C THR A 415 14.86 8.96 17.31
N ARG A 416 14.02 8.72 18.34
CA ARG A 416 12.80 7.92 18.17
C ARG A 416 11.78 8.56 17.22
N LEU A 417 11.65 9.89 17.25
CA LEU A 417 10.77 10.60 16.31
C LEU A 417 11.27 10.47 14.87
N LEU A 418 12.59 10.61 14.66
CA LEU A 418 13.22 10.46 13.34
C LEU A 418 13.13 9.02 12.82
N ASP A 419 13.33 8.02 13.67
CA ASP A 419 13.15 6.62 13.31
C ASP A 419 11.71 6.35 12.85
N SER A 420 10.73 6.83 13.62
CA SER A 420 9.32 6.67 13.24
C SER A 420 8.98 7.47 11.98
N ALA A 421 9.54 8.66 11.79
CA ALA A 421 9.36 9.46 10.58
C ALA A 421 9.93 8.74 9.35
N SER A 422 11.12 8.15 9.48
CA SER A 422 11.73 7.33 8.43
C SER A 422 10.90 6.07 8.14
N TYR A 423 10.37 5.41 9.18
CA TYR A 423 9.55 4.20 9.02
C TYR A 423 8.25 4.47 8.25
N PHE A 424 7.54 5.55 8.56
CA PHE A 424 6.23 5.90 7.97
C PHE A 424 6.31 6.89 6.81
N ASP A 425 7.50 7.26 6.34
CA ASP A 425 7.73 8.25 5.27
C ASP A 425 7.12 9.63 5.58
N PHE A 426 7.26 10.08 6.83
CA PHE A 426 6.92 11.45 7.21
C PHE A 426 8.09 12.38 6.86
N SER A 427 7.79 13.43 6.10
CA SER A 427 8.76 14.51 5.89
C SER A 427 8.85 15.40 7.14
N ILE A 428 9.99 16.09 7.30
CA ILE A 428 10.16 17.13 8.33
C ILE A 428 10.56 18.39 7.61
N SER A 429 9.72 19.43 7.65
CA SER A 429 9.99 20.72 7.01
C SER A 429 9.78 21.86 8.00
N ARG A 430 10.55 22.93 7.83
CA ARG A 430 10.37 24.16 8.60
C ARG A 430 9.16 24.92 8.05
N ARG A 431 8.07 25.07 8.84
CA ARG A 431 6.88 25.89 8.54
C ARG A 431 6.29 25.75 7.13
N GLY A 432 5.82 24.57 6.75
CA GLY A 432 4.92 24.44 5.59
C GLY A 432 5.49 24.86 4.23
N GLU A 433 6.79 25.00 4.09
CA GLU A 433 7.43 25.16 2.79
C GLU A 433 7.36 23.81 2.07
N VAL A 434 6.40 23.72 1.16
CA VAL A 434 6.43 22.70 0.11
C VAL A 434 7.72 22.94 -0.65
N LEU A 435 8.63 21.97 -0.62
CA LEU A 435 9.89 22.01 -1.37
C LEU A 435 9.54 22.27 -2.86
N SER A 436 9.62 23.54 -3.25
CA SER A 436 9.51 23.93 -4.64
C SER A 436 10.84 23.59 -5.33
N PRO A 437 10.85 22.97 -6.51
CA PRO A 437 12.07 22.60 -7.23
C PRO A 437 12.85 23.78 -7.81
N GLN A 438 12.62 25.00 -7.38
CA GLN A 438 13.28 26.19 -7.95
C GLN A 438 14.04 27.00 -6.89
N GLY A 439 15.35 26.86 -6.93
CA GLY A 439 16.35 27.89 -6.75
C GLY A 439 16.40 28.66 -5.42
N GLY A 440 17.24 28.20 -4.50
CA GLY A 440 17.79 29.00 -3.40
C GLY A 440 19.07 28.35 -2.88
N GLU A 441 20.16 29.10 -2.79
CA GLU A 441 21.53 28.64 -2.51
C GLU A 441 21.83 28.17 -1.07
N THR A 442 20.82 27.89 -0.25
CA THR A 442 21.02 27.33 1.09
C THR A 442 20.65 25.84 1.06
N PRO A 443 21.57 24.92 1.38
CA PRO A 443 21.23 23.51 1.48
C PRO A 443 20.12 23.32 2.53
N PRO A 444 19.13 22.43 2.27
CA PRO A 444 18.07 22.17 3.23
C PRO A 444 18.67 21.66 4.55
N LEU A 445 18.21 22.20 5.68
CA LEU A 445 18.62 21.76 7.00
C LEU A 445 18.32 20.27 7.19
N HIS A 446 19.22 19.58 7.89
CA HIS A 446 19.00 18.18 8.23
C HIS A 446 17.77 18.06 9.17
N PRO A 447 16.89 17.04 9.03
CA PRO A 447 15.70 16.86 9.87
C PRO A 447 15.95 16.96 11.37
N LYS A 448 17.10 16.49 11.85
CA LYS A 448 17.52 16.61 13.24
C LYS A 448 17.71 18.08 13.65
N GLU A 449 18.36 18.88 12.83
CA GLU A 449 18.61 20.31 13.09
C GLU A 449 17.30 21.09 13.15
N ILE A 450 16.33 20.76 12.29
CA ILE A 450 14.99 21.36 12.31
C ILE A 450 14.31 21.09 13.65
N LEU A 451 14.36 19.85 14.15
CA LEU A 451 13.78 19.48 15.45
C LEU A 451 14.50 20.16 16.61
N GLU A 452 15.82 20.25 16.59
CA GLU A 452 16.62 20.93 17.63
C GLU A 452 16.29 22.42 17.70
N ILE A 453 16.20 23.10 16.56
CA ILE A 453 15.79 24.51 16.48
C ILE A 453 14.35 24.67 17.00
N TYR A 454 13.43 23.82 16.57
CA TYR A 454 12.04 23.87 17.02
C TYR A 454 11.91 23.69 18.54
N LEU A 455 12.58 22.69 19.11
CA LEU A 455 12.58 22.48 20.56
C LEU A 455 13.20 23.66 21.32
N HIS A 456 14.23 24.29 20.79
CA HIS A 456 14.83 25.49 21.38
C HIS A 456 13.86 26.68 21.34
N GLU A 457 13.18 26.92 20.20
CA GLU A 457 12.20 28.00 20.04
C GLU A 457 11.01 27.86 21.02
N ILE A 458 10.47 26.65 21.19
CA ILE A 458 9.35 26.46 22.12
C ILE A 458 9.78 26.55 23.59
N SER A 459 10.99 26.08 23.92
CA SER A 459 11.49 26.09 25.31
C SER A 459 11.72 27.49 25.85
N SER A 460 12.00 28.46 24.99
CA SER A 460 12.19 29.87 25.38
C SER A 460 10.91 30.50 25.99
N GLN A 461 9.76 29.86 25.82
CA GLN A 461 8.47 30.32 26.34
C GLN A 461 8.19 29.80 27.77
N PHE A 462 9.02 28.92 28.32
CA PHE A 462 8.77 28.22 29.57
C PHE A 462 9.59 28.83 30.72
N THR A 463 8.93 29.01 31.87
CA THR A 463 9.58 29.54 33.08
C THR A 463 9.46 28.58 34.28
N SER A 464 8.66 27.53 34.17
CA SER A 464 8.45 26.49 35.18
C SER A 464 8.36 25.12 34.53
N PRO A 465 8.53 24.02 35.27
CA PRO A 465 8.48 22.68 34.74
C PRO A 465 7.23 22.42 33.90
N GLN A 466 7.43 21.89 32.67
CA GLN A 466 6.35 21.64 31.70
C GLN A 466 6.40 20.19 31.20
N ARG A 467 5.22 19.61 31.06
CA ARG A 467 4.98 18.45 30.21
C ARG A 467 4.73 18.96 28.80
N VAL A 468 5.65 18.71 27.88
CA VAL A 468 5.58 19.17 26.51
C VAL A 468 5.28 18.00 25.60
N ARG A 469 4.24 18.11 24.80
CA ARG A 469 3.82 17.16 23.78
C ARG A 469 4.09 17.76 22.42
N VAL A 470 4.93 17.11 21.62
CA VAL A 470 5.25 17.52 20.25
C VAL A 470 4.63 16.51 19.29
N SER A 471 3.94 16.99 18.26
CA SER A 471 3.39 16.16 17.18
C SER A 471 3.93 16.58 15.83
N LEU A 472 4.17 15.58 14.96
CA LEU A 472 4.56 15.74 13.56
C LEU A 472 3.48 15.14 12.68
N ASP A 473 2.86 15.94 11.81
CA ASP A 473 1.88 15.44 10.86
C ASP A 473 2.55 14.86 9.59
N LYS A 474 1.77 14.17 8.77
CA LYS A 474 2.24 13.56 7.52
C LYS A 474 2.80 14.56 6.51
N TYR A 475 2.43 15.83 6.61
CA TYR A 475 2.88 16.90 5.74
C TYR A 475 4.14 17.62 6.26
N GLY A 476 4.72 17.11 7.35
CA GLY A 476 5.95 17.66 7.93
C GLY A 476 5.75 18.83 8.89
N ARG A 477 4.51 19.13 9.31
CA ARG A 477 4.20 20.22 10.23
C ARG A 477 4.39 19.78 11.67
N LEU A 478 5.19 20.54 12.40
CA LEU A 478 5.40 20.36 13.83
C LEU A 478 4.41 21.24 14.62
N ASN A 479 3.75 20.64 15.62
CA ASN A 479 2.90 21.34 16.58
C ASN A 479 3.30 20.93 17.99
N PHE A 480 3.03 21.78 19.00
CA PHE A 480 3.25 21.44 20.39
C PHE A 480 2.11 21.88 21.29
N GLU A 481 1.96 21.17 22.41
CA GLU A 481 1.11 21.49 23.54
C GLU A 481 1.98 21.42 24.80
N ALA A 482 1.87 22.42 25.68
CA ALA A 482 2.56 22.43 26.97
C ALA A 482 1.57 22.56 28.09
N SER A 483 1.82 21.86 29.20
CA SER A 483 1.05 21.97 30.42
C SER A 483 1.98 21.94 31.64
N PRO A 484 1.69 22.71 32.71
CA PRO A 484 2.46 22.67 33.94
C PRO A 484 2.58 21.25 34.48
N PHE A 485 3.80 20.85 34.82
CA PHE A 485 4.08 19.53 35.39
C PHE A 485 4.21 19.63 36.91
N GLN A 486 3.47 18.79 37.62
CA GLN A 486 3.60 18.58 39.06
C GLN A 486 3.84 17.12 39.35
N VAL A 487 4.73 16.83 40.29
CA VAL A 487 5.02 15.44 40.70
C VAL A 487 3.84 14.92 41.51
N GLU A 488 3.21 13.86 41.03
CA GLU A 488 2.18 13.13 41.77
C GLU A 488 2.85 11.95 42.48
N ASN A 489 2.77 11.94 43.82
CA ASN A 489 3.41 10.91 44.66
C ASN A 489 2.51 9.71 44.95
N ASN A 490 1.23 9.75 44.57
CA ASN A 490 0.28 8.68 44.85
C ASN A 490 0.52 7.48 43.90
N PRO A 491 0.52 6.23 44.43
CA PRO A 491 0.58 5.06 43.56
C PRO A 491 -0.60 5.03 42.60
N LEU A 492 -0.33 4.61 41.33
CA LEU A 492 -1.37 4.40 40.34
C LEU A 492 -2.08 3.08 40.60
N ARG A 493 -3.41 3.08 40.57
CA ARG A 493 -4.23 1.86 40.63
C ARG A 493 -4.38 1.32 39.20
N VAL A 494 -3.91 0.11 38.95
CA VAL A 494 -3.85 -0.48 37.61
C VAL A 494 -4.60 -1.80 37.57
N CYS A 495 -5.41 -2.00 36.53
CA CYS A 495 -6.04 -3.27 36.19
C CYS A 495 -5.20 -4.00 35.13
N LEU A 496 -5.25 -5.32 35.11
CA LEU A 496 -4.80 -6.09 33.95
C LEU A 496 -5.82 -5.94 32.80
N ALA A 497 -5.35 -5.87 31.56
CA ALA A 497 -6.21 -5.83 30.38
C ALA A 497 -7.13 -7.07 30.30
N GLU A 498 -8.37 -6.90 29.85
CA GLU A 498 -9.31 -8.04 29.67
C GLU A 498 -8.95 -8.89 28.44
N ASN A 499 -8.39 -8.27 27.40
CA ASN A 499 -8.01 -8.94 26.15
C ASN A 499 -6.53 -8.69 25.84
N PRO A 500 -5.84 -9.65 25.20
CA PRO A 500 -4.48 -9.47 24.77
C PRO A 500 -4.38 -8.46 23.61
N VAL A 501 -3.25 -7.76 23.54
CA VAL A 501 -2.86 -6.98 22.35
C VAL A 501 -2.18 -7.88 21.33
N ASN A 502 -2.29 -7.54 20.06
CA ASN A 502 -1.58 -8.22 18.98
C ASN A 502 -0.12 -7.71 18.91
N SER A 503 0.84 -8.54 19.32
CA SER A 503 2.27 -8.19 19.33
C SER A 503 2.86 -7.90 17.92
N SER A 504 2.08 -8.15 16.85
CA SER A 504 2.47 -7.79 15.47
C SER A 504 1.95 -6.41 15.04
N ASP A 505 1.19 -5.71 15.90
CA ASP A 505 0.70 -4.36 15.59
C ASP A 505 1.87 -3.35 15.61
N VAL A 506 2.17 -2.77 14.46
CA VAL A 506 3.24 -1.79 14.29
C VAL A 506 3.08 -0.56 15.19
N PHE A 507 1.85 -0.18 15.53
CA PHE A 507 1.57 0.98 16.38
C PHE A 507 1.93 0.78 17.86
N LEU A 508 2.25 -0.43 18.27
CA LEU A 508 2.86 -0.68 19.59
C LEU A 508 4.34 -0.27 19.64
N PHE A 509 5.02 -0.21 18.49
CA PHE A 509 6.46 0.08 18.40
C PHE A 509 6.76 1.55 18.09
N HIS A 510 5.78 2.29 17.61
CA HIS A 510 5.91 3.69 17.22
C HIS A 510 4.98 4.58 18.03
N LYS A 511 5.53 5.69 18.57
CA LYS A 511 4.73 6.62 19.35
C LYS A 511 3.92 7.54 18.44
N THR A 512 2.62 7.25 18.32
CA THR A 512 1.70 7.94 17.40
C THR A 512 0.44 8.41 18.11
N THR A 513 -0.39 9.20 17.41
CA THR A 513 -1.74 9.55 17.87
C THR A 513 -2.75 8.43 17.60
N HIS A 514 -2.42 7.42 16.76
CA HIS A 514 -3.21 6.20 16.61
C HIS A 514 -2.98 5.29 17.81
N ARG A 515 -3.97 5.19 18.69
CA ARG A 515 -3.87 4.54 20.00
C ARG A 515 -5.02 3.56 20.26
N ASP A 516 -5.53 2.93 19.22
CA ASP A 516 -6.74 2.11 19.30
C ASP A 516 -6.58 0.92 20.26
N ALA A 517 -5.44 0.22 20.22
CA ALA A 517 -5.15 -0.87 21.15
C ALA A 517 -5.23 -0.40 22.62
N TYR A 518 -4.63 0.74 22.93
CA TYR A 518 -4.64 1.32 24.28
C TYR A 518 -6.02 1.84 24.67
N THR A 519 -6.72 2.50 23.75
CA THR A 519 -8.07 3.05 23.98
C THR A 519 -9.07 1.93 24.23
N HIS A 520 -8.96 0.84 23.47
CA HIS A 520 -9.78 -0.35 23.64
C HIS A 520 -9.55 -0.99 25.01
N ALA A 521 -8.29 -1.20 25.40
CA ALA A 521 -7.93 -1.78 26.69
C ALA A 521 -8.45 -0.94 27.87
N LEU A 522 -8.29 0.40 27.82
CA LEU A 522 -8.83 1.32 28.83
C LEU A 522 -10.37 1.26 28.90
N SER A 523 -11.04 1.17 27.75
CA SER A 523 -12.50 1.14 27.69
C SER A 523 -13.08 -0.14 28.27
N SER A 524 -12.48 -1.30 27.93
CA SER A 524 -12.89 -2.62 28.43
C SER A 524 -12.70 -2.74 29.92
N ALA A 525 -11.57 -2.31 30.46
CA ALA A 525 -11.27 -2.34 31.90
C ALA A 525 -12.08 -1.32 32.73
N GLY A 526 -12.96 -0.51 32.11
CA GLY A 526 -13.72 0.53 32.83
C GLY A 526 -12.86 1.71 33.32
N ALA A 527 -11.68 1.91 32.74
CA ALA A 527 -10.72 2.96 33.05
C ALA A 527 -10.94 4.23 32.20
N LYS A 528 -12.18 4.67 32.00
CA LYS A 528 -12.48 5.86 31.20
C LYS A 528 -12.12 7.14 31.92
N PRO A 529 -11.29 8.04 31.36
CA PRO A 529 -10.93 9.33 31.98
C PRO A 529 -12.12 10.26 32.32
N GLN A 530 -13.26 10.04 31.69
CA GLN A 530 -14.48 10.85 31.86
C GLN A 530 -15.46 10.31 32.91
N GLN A 531 -15.18 9.15 33.49
CA GLN A 531 -16.03 8.63 34.59
C GLN A 531 -15.71 9.30 35.92
N LYS A 532 -16.75 9.68 36.68
CA LYS A 532 -16.61 10.33 38.00
C LYS A 532 -15.84 9.45 39.02
N ARG A 533 -15.74 8.13 38.82
CA ARG A 533 -14.91 7.19 39.59
C ARG A 533 -14.49 6.04 38.67
N PRO A 534 -13.35 6.16 37.99
CA PRO A 534 -12.83 5.04 37.19
C PRO A 534 -12.45 3.86 38.10
N LYS A 535 -12.62 2.64 37.60
CA LYS A 535 -12.26 1.40 38.31
C LYS A 535 -10.75 1.36 38.58
N CYS A 536 -9.93 1.80 37.61
CA CYS A 536 -8.48 1.95 37.70
C CYS A 536 -7.99 3.21 36.97
N ASP A 537 -6.78 3.64 37.26
CA ASP A 537 -6.16 4.85 36.72
C ASP A 537 -5.44 4.57 35.39
N ASP A 538 -4.96 3.32 35.18
CA ASP A 538 -4.34 2.84 33.94
C ASP A 538 -4.52 1.31 33.82
N VAL A 539 -4.07 0.73 32.68
CA VAL A 539 -4.21 -0.71 32.37
C VAL A 539 -2.85 -1.27 31.99
N LEU A 540 -2.49 -2.41 32.60
CA LEU A 540 -1.34 -3.21 32.22
C LEU A 540 -1.74 -4.17 31.08
N LEU A 541 -1.02 -4.11 29.96
CA LEU A 541 -1.26 -4.88 28.76
C LEU A 541 -0.45 -6.18 28.75
N TYR A 542 -0.95 -7.20 28.05
CA TYR A 542 -0.26 -8.44 27.73
C TYR A 542 -0.58 -8.85 26.29
N ASN A 543 0.29 -9.65 25.68
CA ASN A 543 0.13 -10.10 24.30
C ASN A 543 -0.59 -11.47 24.22
N GLU A 544 -0.81 -11.93 22.98
CA GLU A 544 -1.48 -13.20 22.65
C GLU A 544 -0.75 -14.47 23.18
N ARG A 545 0.50 -14.31 23.65
CA ARG A 545 1.30 -15.40 24.27
C ARG A 545 1.23 -15.39 25.81
N GLY A 546 0.42 -14.48 26.39
CA GLY A 546 0.33 -14.28 27.84
C GLY A 546 1.56 -13.57 28.44
N GLU A 547 2.36 -12.88 27.64
CA GLU A 547 3.52 -12.12 28.07
C GLU A 547 3.12 -10.67 28.35
N LEU A 548 3.53 -10.11 29.48
CA LEU A 548 3.30 -8.72 29.83
C LEU A 548 4.05 -7.80 28.86
N THR A 549 3.46 -6.65 28.55
CA THR A 549 4.05 -5.69 27.62
C THR A 549 4.33 -4.36 28.30
N GLU A 550 3.37 -3.48 28.40
CA GLU A 550 3.51 -2.15 28.96
C GLU A 550 2.17 -1.61 29.51
N PHE A 551 2.17 -0.42 30.10
CA PHE A 551 0.97 0.32 30.44
C PHE A 551 0.55 1.21 29.27
N THR A 552 -0.65 1.79 29.33
CA THR A 552 -1.11 2.65 28.24
C THR A 552 -0.30 3.95 28.11
N ILE A 553 0.40 4.40 29.15
CA ILE A 553 1.16 5.65 29.17
C ILE A 553 2.64 5.50 29.52
N GLY A 554 3.14 4.28 29.73
CA GLY A 554 4.53 4.03 30.10
C GLY A 554 4.90 2.56 30.09
N ASN A 555 6.20 2.27 30.16
CA ASN A 555 6.69 0.90 30.19
C ASN A 555 6.59 0.26 31.57
N LEU A 556 6.50 -1.07 31.58
CA LEU A 556 6.48 -1.88 32.79
C LEU A 556 7.90 -2.13 33.31
N ILE A 557 8.10 -1.95 34.60
CA ILE A 557 9.23 -2.53 35.35
C ILE A 557 8.67 -3.29 36.55
N VAL A 558 9.18 -4.49 36.77
CA VAL A 558 8.87 -5.31 37.94
C VAL A 558 10.13 -5.57 38.77
N GLU A 559 9.97 -5.67 40.07
CA GLU A 559 11.02 -6.14 40.98
C GLU A 559 10.74 -7.57 41.39
N MET A 560 11.72 -8.47 41.15
CA MET A 560 11.69 -9.88 41.49
C MET A 560 13.06 -10.25 42.09
N ASP A 561 13.08 -10.89 43.25
CA ASP A 561 14.31 -11.29 43.94
C ASP A 561 15.35 -10.18 44.12
N GLY A 562 14.88 -8.93 44.31
CA GLY A 562 15.72 -7.75 44.48
C GLY A 562 16.34 -7.23 43.18
N GLN A 563 15.94 -7.74 42.02
CA GLN A 563 16.35 -7.27 40.69
C GLN A 563 15.19 -6.65 39.93
N LEU A 564 15.51 -5.69 39.04
CA LEU A 564 14.53 -4.98 38.25
C LEU A 564 14.53 -5.48 36.81
N PHE A 565 13.35 -5.86 36.32
CA PHE A 565 13.14 -6.39 34.98
C PHE A 565 12.09 -5.62 34.20
N THR A 566 12.25 -5.59 32.88
CA THR A 566 11.30 -5.04 31.92
C THR A 566 11.11 -5.99 30.74
N PRO A 567 9.90 -6.11 30.16
CA PRO A 567 9.72 -6.95 28.98
C PRO A 567 10.55 -6.49 27.77
N PRO A 568 11.08 -7.42 26.95
CA PRO A 568 11.76 -7.07 25.70
C PRO A 568 10.78 -6.63 24.61
N PHE A 569 11.29 -5.97 23.57
CA PHE A 569 10.48 -5.50 22.43
C PHE A 569 9.70 -6.62 21.73
N SER A 570 10.23 -7.83 21.72
CA SER A 570 9.56 -8.99 21.12
C SER A 570 8.17 -9.27 21.72
N CYS A 571 7.89 -8.78 22.92
CA CYS A 571 6.57 -8.87 23.56
C CYS A 571 5.53 -7.91 22.94
N GLY A 572 5.93 -6.88 22.18
CA GLY A 572 5.03 -5.89 21.58
C GLY A 572 4.80 -4.70 22.50
N LEU A 573 5.75 -3.77 22.56
CA LEU A 573 5.70 -2.59 23.40
C LEU A 573 6.50 -1.43 22.80
N LEU A 574 6.15 -0.19 23.21
CA LEU A 574 6.85 1.00 22.77
C LEU A 574 8.28 1.04 23.32
N PRO A 575 9.32 1.34 22.49
CA PRO A 575 10.68 1.59 22.94
C PRO A 575 10.77 2.91 23.70
N GLY A 576 10.40 2.88 24.99
CA GLY A 576 10.37 4.06 25.84
C GLY A 576 11.75 4.66 26.04
N THR A 577 11.87 5.98 25.92
CA THR A 577 13.16 6.69 26.06
C THR A 577 13.76 6.57 27.45
N PHE A 578 12.91 6.58 28.50
CA PHE A 578 13.40 6.38 29.87
C PHE A 578 13.72 4.90 30.15
N ARG A 579 12.93 3.96 29.64
CA ARG A 579 13.25 2.52 29.67
C ARG A 579 14.63 2.27 29.01
N ALA A 580 14.88 2.83 27.83
CA ALA A 580 16.17 2.71 27.15
C ALA A 580 17.32 3.26 27.99
N HIS A 581 17.14 4.40 28.64
CA HIS A 581 18.12 4.97 29.56
C HIS A 581 18.42 4.04 30.76
N LEU A 582 17.41 3.43 31.35
CA LEU A 582 17.56 2.51 32.49
C LEU A 582 18.30 1.22 32.10
N LEU A 583 18.06 0.70 30.90
CA LEU A 583 18.77 -0.45 30.34
C LEU A 583 20.25 -0.12 30.07
N GLU A 584 20.54 1.01 29.42
CA GLU A 584 21.89 1.48 29.10
C GLU A 584 22.74 1.73 30.37
N THR A 585 22.10 2.20 31.44
CA THR A 585 22.77 2.45 32.73
C THR A 585 22.86 1.21 33.61
N GLY A 586 22.34 0.06 33.13
CA GLY A 586 22.38 -1.23 33.86
C GLY A 586 21.48 -1.30 35.08
N GLN A 587 20.52 -0.34 35.23
CA GLN A 587 19.60 -0.33 36.36
C GLN A 587 18.47 -1.37 36.22
N VAL A 588 18.15 -1.78 34.98
CA VAL A 588 17.10 -2.72 34.65
C VAL A 588 17.60 -3.71 33.62
N GLN A 589 17.11 -4.95 33.64
CA GLN A 589 17.42 -6.01 32.66
C GLN A 589 16.17 -6.41 31.89
N GLU A 590 16.33 -6.88 30.65
CA GLU A 590 15.23 -7.43 29.87
C GLU A 590 14.95 -8.89 30.28
N ARG A 591 13.66 -9.19 30.50
CA ARG A 591 13.15 -10.53 30.77
C ARG A 591 11.72 -10.64 30.27
N ILE A 592 11.36 -11.74 29.61
CA ILE A 592 9.96 -12.07 29.35
C ILE A 592 9.29 -12.34 30.70
N ILE A 593 8.21 -11.63 30.97
CA ILE A 593 7.43 -11.75 32.21
C ILE A 593 6.02 -12.16 31.82
N ARG A 594 5.54 -13.27 32.39
CA ARG A 594 4.21 -13.79 32.12
C ARG A 594 3.18 -13.21 33.10
N VAL A 595 1.91 -13.20 32.69
CA VAL A 595 0.81 -12.74 33.53
C VAL A 595 0.78 -13.45 34.87
N GLU A 596 1.05 -14.77 34.89
CA GLU A 596 1.03 -15.57 36.11
C GLU A 596 2.16 -15.22 37.12
N GLU A 597 3.25 -14.59 36.63
CA GLU A 597 4.39 -14.17 37.45
C GLU A 597 4.13 -12.85 38.21
N LEU A 598 3.04 -12.14 37.90
CA LEU A 598 2.69 -10.86 38.61
C LEU A 598 2.54 -11.05 40.11
N LYS A 599 2.08 -12.20 40.58
CA LYS A 599 1.93 -12.53 42.00
C LYS A 599 3.27 -12.64 42.73
N ASP A 600 4.36 -12.93 42.01
CA ASP A 600 5.70 -13.13 42.52
C ASP A 600 6.52 -11.81 42.51
N CYS A 601 5.96 -10.74 42.00
CA CYS A 601 6.61 -9.41 41.94
C CYS A 601 6.50 -8.70 43.28
N THR A 602 7.65 -8.27 43.84
CA THR A 602 7.69 -7.48 45.07
C THR A 602 7.17 -6.05 44.88
N ASN A 603 7.53 -5.44 43.76
CA ASN A 603 7.05 -4.11 43.37
C ASN A 603 6.81 -4.07 41.85
N VAL A 604 5.86 -3.21 41.47
CA VAL A 604 5.54 -2.91 40.07
C VAL A 604 5.61 -1.41 39.85
N PHE A 605 6.27 -1.00 38.76
CA PHE A 605 6.46 0.40 38.43
C PHE A 605 6.06 0.67 36.97
N LEU A 606 5.41 1.81 36.76
CA LEU A 606 5.26 2.45 35.48
C LEU A 606 6.40 3.44 35.30
N VAL A 607 7.10 3.38 34.16
CA VAL A 607 8.18 4.32 33.85
C VAL A 607 7.94 5.04 32.53
N ASN A 608 8.18 6.34 32.50
CA ASN A 608 8.25 7.15 31.28
C ASN A 608 9.12 8.39 31.50
N SER A 609 9.46 9.11 30.44
CA SER A 609 10.37 10.28 30.49
C SER A 609 9.78 11.53 31.17
N VAL A 610 8.49 11.55 31.49
CA VAL A 610 7.84 12.68 32.18
C VAL A 610 7.76 12.45 33.68
N ARG A 611 7.21 11.28 34.08
CA ARG A 611 7.00 10.93 35.50
C ARG A 611 8.20 10.23 36.12
N LYS A 612 9.17 9.80 35.28
CA LYS A 612 10.30 8.93 35.66
C LYS A 612 9.75 7.62 36.28
N TRP A 613 9.86 7.42 37.55
CA TRP A 613 9.36 6.25 38.30
C TRP A 613 8.02 6.55 38.93
N GLN A 614 7.02 5.70 38.67
CA GLN A 614 5.70 5.79 39.30
C GLN A 614 5.33 4.42 39.88
N LYS A 615 5.13 4.33 41.19
CA LYS A 615 4.71 3.08 41.83
C LYS A 615 3.28 2.71 41.41
N VAL A 616 3.05 1.44 41.19
CA VAL A 616 1.77 0.87 40.78
C VAL A 616 1.21 -0.05 41.84
N VAL A 617 -0.10 0.01 42.03
CA VAL A 617 -0.87 -0.97 42.82
C VAL A 617 -1.82 -1.69 41.88
N LEU A 618 -1.63 -2.99 41.73
CA LEU A 618 -2.52 -3.83 40.94
C LEU A 618 -3.81 -4.07 41.67
N ILE A 619 -4.94 -3.87 40.97
CA ILE A 619 -6.29 -4.10 41.52
C ILE A 619 -7.00 -5.12 40.63
N ASN A 620 -7.64 -6.12 41.26
CA ASN A 620 -8.34 -7.24 40.56
C ASN A 620 -7.43 -8.03 39.61
N THR A 621 -6.34 -8.59 40.12
CA THR A 621 -5.56 -9.65 39.45
C THR A 621 -6.15 -11.02 39.77
#